data_9db9b8fdfaa96d9fdfdc90ac0060bc49
#
_entry.id   9db9b8fdfaa96d9fdfdc90ac0060bc49
#
_cell.length_a   1.000
_cell.length_b   1.000
_cell.length_c   1.000
_cell.angle_alpha   90.00
_cell.angle_beta   90.00
_cell.angle_gamma   90.00
#
_symmetry.space_group_name_H-M   'P 1'
#
loop_
_entity.id
_entity.type
_entity.pdbx_description
1 polymer ?
#
loop_
_entity_poly.entity_id
_entity_poly.type
_entity_poly.pdbx_seq_one_letter_code
_entity_poly.pdbx_strand_id
1 'polypeptide(L)'
;MKPLNLITLMNYAWHERNKKNGDQYSEECMNLCTHAYAEIKDIIGYNSENEQKLFITFQHLFVFIMKSDNEFLQGEYDAYCKFSKWAKYKPLKVEEVNNLYKKLTIDNLVQDISYIASFRNRIDDRKYEALVLAFCFLSLLGDSSFDENEYYIIRCFFNKGYDYCPNDWETFKREWK
;
A
#
# COMPACT_ATOMS: atom_id res chain seq x y z
N MET A 1 20.50 1.53 8.97
CA MET A 1 19.06 1.51 8.70
C MET A 1 18.41 2.71 9.36
N LYS A 2 17.63 3.49 8.61
CA LYS A 2 16.98 4.70 9.12
C LYS A 2 15.65 4.33 9.80
N PRO A 3 15.41 4.79 11.06
CA PRO A 3 14.11 4.56 11.70
C PRO A 3 12.97 5.25 10.95
N LEU A 4 11.83 4.56 10.84
CA LEU A 4 10.61 5.10 10.28
C LEU A 4 9.66 5.52 11.40
N ASN A 5 8.78 6.47 11.09
CA ASN A 5 7.75 6.95 12.00
C ASN A 5 6.41 6.96 11.27
N LEU A 6 5.49 6.09 11.68
CA LEU A 6 4.19 5.95 11.03
C LEU A 6 3.37 7.24 11.09
N ILE A 7 3.39 7.94 12.23
CA ILE A 7 2.63 9.18 12.39
C ILE A 7 3.12 10.24 11.40
N THR A 8 4.45 10.37 11.24
CA THR A 8 5.04 11.32 10.28
C THR A 8 4.65 10.97 8.85
N LEU A 9 4.71 9.70 8.48
CA LEU A 9 4.38 9.26 7.12
C LEU A 9 2.88 9.45 6.82
N MET A 10 2.01 9.11 7.77
CA MET A 10 0.57 9.30 7.62
C MET A 10 0.19 10.78 7.57
N ASN A 11 0.83 11.61 8.39
CA ASN A 11 0.61 13.06 8.34
C ASN A 11 1.02 13.65 6.98
N TYR A 12 2.12 13.20 6.42
CA TYR A 12 2.55 13.63 5.09
C TYR A 12 1.53 13.22 4.03
N ALA A 13 1.10 11.96 4.03
CA ALA A 13 0.11 11.46 3.08
C ALA A 13 -1.22 12.23 3.20
N TRP A 14 -1.68 12.46 4.42
CA TRP A 14 -2.90 13.21 4.70
C TRP A 14 -2.81 14.66 4.20
N HIS A 15 -1.69 15.32 4.47
CA HIS A 15 -1.44 16.69 4.01
C HIS A 15 -1.50 16.77 2.47
N GLU A 16 -0.82 15.84 1.80
CA GLU A 16 -0.83 15.79 0.33
C GLU A 16 -2.23 15.47 -0.21
N ARG A 17 -2.98 14.61 0.47
CA ARG A 17 -4.36 14.27 0.09
C ARG A 17 -5.28 15.48 0.15
N ASN A 18 -5.10 16.36 1.14
CA ASN A 18 -5.91 17.57 1.31
C ASN A 18 -5.47 18.74 0.43
N LYS A 19 -4.19 18.78 0.06
CA LYS A 19 -3.60 19.86 -0.75
C LYS A 19 -3.89 19.69 -2.23
N LYS A 20 -3.94 18.45 -2.72
CA LYS A 20 -4.09 18.12 -4.14
C LYS A 20 -5.53 17.79 -4.49
N ASN A 21 -5.92 18.00 -5.76
CA ASN A 21 -7.17 17.42 -6.24
C ASN A 21 -7.05 15.90 -6.37
N GLY A 22 -8.18 15.22 -6.57
CA GLY A 22 -8.23 13.76 -6.62
C GLY A 22 -7.32 13.16 -7.70
N ASP A 23 -7.28 13.76 -8.88
CA ASP A 23 -6.46 13.27 -10.00
C ASP A 23 -4.96 13.43 -9.72
N GLN A 24 -4.55 14.56 -9.19
CA GLN A 24 -3.15 14.82 -8.81
C GLN A 24 -2.67 13.85 -7.73
N TYR A 25 -3.50 13.63 -6.72
CA TYR A 25 -3.19 12.70 -5.64
C TYR A 25 -3.09 11.26 -6.16
N SER A 26 -4.04 10.85 -6.98
CA SER A 26 -4.05 9.52 -7.60
C SER A 26 -2.80 9.28 -8.44
N GLU A 27 -2.38 10.27 -9.23
CA GLU A 27 -1.17 10.19 -10.04
C GLU A 27 0.09 10.03 -9.17
N GLU A 28 0.21 10.80 -8.10
CA GLU A 28 1.33 10.68 -7.17
C GLU A 28 1.34 9.33 -6.48
N CYS A 29 0.18 8.85 -6.04
CA CYS A 29 0.04 7.52 -5.47
C CYS A 29 0.52 6.43 -6.44
N MET A 30 0.12 6.53 -7.69
CA MET A 30 0.54 5.60 -8.74
C MET A 30 2.05 5.65 -8.96
N ASN A 31 2.64 6.84 -9.01
CA ASN A 31 4.09 6.99 -9.17
C ASN A 31 4.85 6.33 -8.02
N LEU A 32 4.40 6.52 -6.78
CA LEU A 32 5.00 5.87 -5.62
C LEU A 32 4.88 4.35 -5.69
N CYS A 33 3.71 3.84 -6.05
CA CYS A 33 3.48 2.40 -6.18
C CYS A 33 4.32 1.76 -7.29
N THR A 34 4.44 2.41 -8.46
CA THR A 34 5.23 1.88 -9.56
C THR A 34 6.73 1.87 -9.24
N HIS A 35 7.23 2.92 -8.59
CA HIS A 35 8.62 2.96 -8.13
C HIS A 35 8.90 1.86 -7.10
N ALA A 36 8.01 1.70 -6.12
CA ALA A 36 8.15 0.66 -5.11
C ALA A 36 8.17 -0.74 -5.73
N TYR A 37 7.25 -1.00 -6.65
CA TYR A 37 7.20 -2.26 -7.38
C TYR A 37 8.49 -2.53 -8.16
N ALA A 38 8.99 -1.53 -8.90
CA ALA A 38 10.20 -1.65 -9.70
C ALA A 38 11.43 -1.96 -8.84
N GLU A 39 11.56 -1.31 -7.69
CA GLU A 39 12.68 -1.53 -6.77
C GLU A 39 12.71 -2.96 -6.24
N ILE A 40 11.56 -3.49 -5.86
CA ILE A 40 11.48 -4.87 -5.37
C ILE A 40 11.72 -5.85 -6.50
N LYS A 41 11.18 -5.57 -7.68
CA LYS A 41 11.40 -6.38 -8.89
C LYS A 41 12.88 -6.51 -9.23
N ASP A 42 13.64 -5.43 -9.13
CA ASP A 42 15.08 -5.44 -9.38
C ASP A 42 15.82 -6.36 -8.38
N ILE A 43 15.34 -6.44 -7.15
CA ILE A 43 15.94 -7.30 -6.12
C ILE A 43 15.64 -8.77 -6.39
N ILE A 44 14.40 -9.11 -6.74
CA ILE A 44 14.01 -10.50 -7.00
C ILE A 44 14.47 -11.03 -8.37
N GLY A 45 14.93 -10.11 -9.24
CA GLY A 45 15.44 -10.45 -10.56
C GLY A 45 14.35 -10.87 -11.55
N TYR A 46 14.76 -11.57 -12.61
CA TYR A 46 13.87 -11.94 -13.72
C TYR A 46 13.14 -13.27 -13.50
N ASN A 47 12.98 -13.71 -12.26
CA ASN A 47 12.21 -14.91 -11.96
C ASN A 47 10.71 -14.62 -12.10
N SER A 48 10.08 -15.22 -13.11
CA SER A 48 8.67 -14.97 -13.44
C SER A 48 7.70 -15.35 -12.31
N GLU A 49 8.01 -16.39 -11.55
CA GLU A 49 7.19 -16.84 -10.42
C GLU A 49 7.21 -15.81 -9.28
N ASN A 50 8.40 -15.31 -8.93
CA ASN A 50 8.54 -14.29 -7.90
C ASN A 50 7.91 -12.96 -8.31
N GLU A 51 8.05 -12.58 -9.59
CA GLU A 51 7.43 -11.37 -10.11
C GLU A 51 5.90 -11.47 -10.06
N GLN A 52 5.34 -12.61 -10.44
CA GLN A 52 3.91 -12.85 -10.37
C GLN A 52 3.41 -12.76 -8.92
N LYS A 53 4.14 -13.34 -7.98
CA LYS A 53 3.82 -13.23 -6.55
C LYS A 53 3.84 -11.78 -6.08
N LEU A 54 4.82 -11.00 -6.50
CA LEU A 54 4.91 -9.58 -6.19
C LEU A 54 3.70 -8.81 -6.75
N PHE A 55 3.36 -9.05 -8.01
CA PHE A 55 2.19 -8.40 -8.62
C PHE A 55 0.90 -8.76 -7.88
N ILE A 56 0.70 -10.03 -7.55
CA ILE A 56 -0.48 -10.48 -6.81
C ILE A 56 -0.57 -9.80 -5.44
N THR A 57 0.56 -9.61 -4.76
CA THR A 57 0.61 -8.89 -3.48
C THR A 57 0.09 -7.45 -3.63
N PHE A 58 0.58 -6.71 -4.62
CA PHE A 58 0.09 -5.35 -4.90
C PHE A 58 -1.39 -5.36 -5.29
N GLN A 59 -1.81 -6.32 -6.11
CA GLN A 59 -3.21 -6.46 -6.51
C GLN A 59 -4.12 -6.67 -5.30
N HIS A 60 -3.74 -7.54 -4.37
CA HIS A 60 -4.50 -7.77 -3.15
C HIS A 60 -4.67 -6.49 -2.33
N LEU A 61 -3.62 -5.69 -2.23
CA LEU A 61 -3.67 -4.42 -1.50
C LEU A 61 -4.59 -3.41 -2.18
N PHE A 62 -4.50 -3.28 -3.50
CA PHE A 62 -5.42 -2.42 -4.25
C PHE A 62 -6.87 -2.86 -4.05
N VAL A 63 -7.15 -4.15 -4.20
CA VAL A 63 -8.50 -4.69 -4.06
C VAL A 63 -9.05 -4.46 -2.65
N PHE A 64 -8.22 -4.71 -1.63
CA PHE A 64 -8.64 -4.49 -0.25
C PHE A 64 -9.00 -3.02 0.00
N ILE A 65 -8.17 -2.11 -0.45
CA ILE A 65 -8.37 -0.67 -0.22
C ILE A 65 -9.58 -0.17 -1.01
N MET A 66 -9.76 -0.61 -2.25
CA MET A 66 -10.93 -0.24 -3.05
C MET A 66 -12.26 -0.64 -2.41
N LYS A 67 -12.28 -1.68 -1.59
CA LYS A 67 -13.52 -2.25 -1.03
C LYS A 67 -13.68 -2.04 0.46
N SER A 68 -12.65 -1.52 1.14
CA SER A 68 -12.65 -1.45 2.61
C SER A 68 -13.72 -0.52 3.19
N ASP A 69 -14.12 0.51 2.44
CA ASP A 69 -15.13 1.48 2.85
C ASP A 69 -16.53 1.18 2.32
N ASN A 70 -16.73 0.01 1.71
CA ASN A 70 -17.98 -0.42 1.05
C ASN A 70 -18.41 0.44 -0.14
N GLU A 71 -17.57 1.40 -0.55
CA GLU A 71 -17.78 2.21 -1.75
C GLU A 71 -16.78 1.83 -2.82
N PHE A 72 -17.28 1.50 -3.99
CA PHE A 72 -16.42 1.23 -5.15
C PHE A 72 -16.34 2.50 -5.98
N LEU A 73 -15.21 3.20 -5.86
CA LEU A 73 -14.99 4.42 -6.60
C LEU A 73 -14.29 4.12 -7.94
N GLN A 74 -14.83 4.70 -9.01
CA GLN A 74 -14.28 4.50 -10.36
C GLN A 74 -12.81 4.94 -10.45
N GLY A 75 -12.44 6.02 -9.77
CA GLY A 75 -11.06 6.51 -9.76
C GLY A 75 -10.05 5.53 -9.17
N GLU A 76 -10.44 4.81 -8.13
CA GLU A 76 -9.59 3.76 -7.52
C GLU A 76 -9.40 2.59 -8.48
N TYR A 77 -10.48 2.17 -9.15
CA TYR A 77 -10.41 1.11 -10.14
C TYR A 77 -9.56 1.52 -11.33
N ASP A 78 -9.67 2.75 -11.79
CA ASP A 78 -8.85 3.27 -12.90
C ASP A 78 -7.37 3.27 -12.53
N ALA A 79 -7.02 3.67 -11.29
CA ALA A 79 -5.65 3.62 -10.78
C ALA A 79 -5.11 2.19 -10.76
N TYR A 80 -5.90 1.24 -10.27
CA TYR A 80 -5.55 -0.18 -10.28
C TYR A 80 -5.32 -0.70 -11.71
N CYS A 81 -6.20 -0.34 -12.65
CA CYS A 81 -6.04 -0.74 -14.04
C CYS A 81 -4.77 -0.19 -14.67
N LYS A 82 -4.44 1.09 -14.40
CA LYS A 82 -3.21 1.72 -14.88
C LYS A 82 -1.98 1.01 -14.32
N PHE A 83 -1.97 0.72 -13.05
CA PHE A 83 -0.88 -0.01 -12.40
C PHE A 83 -0.70 -1.39 -13.03
N SER A 84 -1.78 -2.15 -13.20
CA SER A 84 -1.73 -3.49 -13.77
C SER A 84 -1.17 -3.49 -15.18
N LYS A 85 -1.64 -2.58 -16.03
CA LYS A 85 -1.15 -2.43 -17.42
C LYS A 85 0.32 -2.03 -17.45
N TRP A 86 0.72 -1.12 -16.59
CA TRP A 86 2.13 -0.73 -16.50
C TRP A 86 3.00 -1.93 -16.12
N ALA A 87 2.55 -2.76 -15.18
CA ALA A 87 3.25 -3.97 -14.76
C ALA A 87 3.13 -5.11 -15.80
N LYS A 88 2.42 -4.89 -16.91
CA LYS A 88 2.19 -5.85 -17.99
C LYS A 88 1.32 -7.04 -17.59
N TYR A 89 0.33 -6.77 -16.73
CA TYR A 89 -0.69 -7.74 -16.37
C TYR A 89 -2.06 -7.24 -16.79
N LYS A 90 -2.94 -8.18 -17.10
CA LYS A 90 -4.34 -7.87 -17.41
C LYS A 90 -5.07 -7.54 -16.10
N PRO A 91 -5.69 -6.36 -15.98
CA PRO A 91 -6.45 -6.05 -14.76
C PRO A 91 -7.69 -6.92 -14.63
N LEU A 92 -8.07 -7.21 -13.40
CA LEU A 92 -9.32 -7.89 -13.11
C LEU A 92 -10.50 -6.99 -13.48
N LYS A 93 -11.60 -7.61 -13.92
CA LYS A 93 -12.87 -6.91 -14.11
C LYS A 93 -13.48 -6.58 -12.75
N VAL A 94 -14.41 -5.63 -12.71
CA VAL A 94 -15.10 -5.23 -11.48
C VAL A 94 -15.68 -6.42 -10.72
N GLU A 95 -16.34 -7.35 -11.44
CA GLU A 95 -16.89 -8.55 -10.83
C GLU A 95 -15.82 -9.44 -10.20
N GLU A 96 -14.69 -9.61 -10.89
CA GLU A 96 -13.56 -10.38 -10.39
C GLU A 96 -12.92 -9.72 -9.16
N VAL A 97 -12.85 -8.39 -9.13
CA VAL A 97 -12.38 -7.62 -7.96
C VAL A 97 -13.29 -7.89 -6.76
N ASN A 98 -14.61 -7.84 -6.97
CA ASN A 98 -15.58 -8.13 -5.91
C ASN A 98 -15.42 -9.56 -5.37
N ASN A 99 -15.23 -10.53 -6.25
CA ASN A 99 -15.06 -11.93 -5.87
C ASN A 99 -13.75 -12.13 -5.09
N LEU A 100 -12.67 -11.49 -5.53
CA LEU A 100 -11.38 -11.54 -4.83
C LEU A 100 -11.47 -10.93 -3.44
N TYR A 101 -12.10 -9.76 -3.33
CA TYR A 101 -12.28 -9.10 -2.02
C TYR A 101 -12.98 -10.01 -1.00
N LYS A 102 -14.00 -10.74 -1.42
CA LYS A 102 -14.72 -11.67 -0.53
C LYS A 102 -13.84 -12.81 -0.01
N LYS A 103 -12.78 -13.15 -0.73
CA LYS A 103 -11.85 -14.22 -0.34
C LYS A 103 -10.66 -13.73 0.46
N LEU A 104 -10.35 -12.43 0.42
CA LEU A 104 -9.22 -11.86 1.14
C LEU A 104 -9.51 -11.80 2.63
N THR A 105 -8.53 -12.18 3.42
CA THR A 105 -8.55 -12.07 4.88
C THR A 105 -7.42 -11.14 5.33
N ILE A 106 -7.56 -10.58 6.54
CA ILE A 106 -6.49 -9.76 7.13
C ILE A 106 -5.20 -10.57 7.23
N ASP A 107 -5.29 -11.85 7.57
CA ASP A 107 -4.11 -12.73 7.67
C ASP A 107 -3.40 -12.87 6.33
N ASN A 108 -4.13 -12.99 5.23
CA ASN A 108 -3.53 -13.01 3.89
C ASN A 108 -2.78 -11.72 3.59
N LEU A 109 -3.37 -10.58 3.93
CA LEU A 109 -2.76 -9.27 3.70
C LEU A 109 -1.54 -9.03 4.58
N VAL A 110 -1.59 -9.48 5.82
CA VAL A 110 -0.42 -9.45 6.71
C VAL A 110 0.72 -10.28 6.13
N GLN A 111 0.44 -11.45 5.57
CA GLN A 111 1.45 -12.27 4.89
C GLN A 111 2.03 -11.55 3.66
N ASP A 112 1.18 -10.92 2.86
CA ASP A 112 1.60 -10.16 1.68
C ASP A 112 2.55 -9.01 2.06
N ILE A 113 2.18 -8.23 3.07
CA ILE A 113 3.01 -7.11 3.55
C ILE A 113 4.31 -7.64 4.17
N SER A 114 4.25 -8.72 4.94
CA SER A 114 5.46 -9.31 5.54
C SER A 114 6.44 -9.76 4.46
N TYR A 115 5.92 -10.29 3.34
CA TYR A 115 6.76 -10.63 2.19
C TYR A 115 7.48 -9.39 1.64
N ILE A 116 6.77 -8.29 1.43
CA ILE A 116 7.37 -7.05 0.95
C ILE A 116 8.35 -6.48 1.99
N ALA A 117 7.96 -6.45 3.26
CA ALA A 117 8.79 -5.91 4.34
C ALA A 117 10.10 -6.70 4.53
N SER A 118 10.12 -7.97 4.15
CA SER A 118 11.33 -8.81 4.23
C SER A 118 12.49 -8.29 3.36
N PHE A 119 12.19 -7.44 2.38
CA PHE A 119 13.23 -6.85 1.53
C PHE A 119 13.93 -5.63 2.15
N ARG A 120 13.50 -5.18 3.33
CA ARG A 120 14.03 -3.94 3.95
C ARG A 120 15.56 -3.90 4.02
N ASN A 121 16.20 -5.00 4.39
CA ASN A 121 17.66 -5.07 4.52
C ASN A 121 18.39 -5.09 3.17
N ARG A 122 17.66 -5.21 2.07
CA ARG A 122 18.20 -5.29 0.71
C ARG A 122 17.86 -4.05 -0.11
N ILE A 123 17.15 -3.09 0.46
CA ILE A 123 16.71 -1.85 -0.18
C ILE A 123 17.36 -0.67 0.54
N ASP A 124 17.76 0.36 -0.22
CA ASP A 124 18.20 1.63 0.33
C ASP A 124 17.11 2.23 1.26
N ASP A 125 17.53 2.86 2.35
CA ASP A 125 16.61 3.39 3.37
C ASP A 125 15.58 4.37 2.80
N ARG A 126 15.99 5.23 1.87
CA ARG A 126 15.07 6.18 1.24
C ARG A 126 14.04 5.48 0.36
N LYS A 127 14.47 4.43 -0.32
CA LYS A 127 13.58 3.63 -1.18
C LYS A 127 12.60 2.82 -0.35
N TYR A 128 13.04 2.29 0.79
CA TYR A 128 12.13 1.61 1.71
C TYR A 128 11.13 2.57 2.33
N GLU A 129 11.57 3.76 2.75
CA GLU A 129 10.65 4.81 3.24
C GLU A 129 9.63 5.18 2.17
N ALA A 130 10.06 5.34 0.92
CA ALA A 130 9.16 5.63 -0.21
C ALA A 130 8.17 4.49 -0.46
N LEU A 131 8.59 3.25 -0.30
CA LEU A 131 7.71 2.07 -0.38
C LEU A 131 6.60 2.13 0.67
N VAL A 132 6.96 2.37 1.93
CA VAL A 132 5.98 2.47 3.02
C VAL A 132 5.05 3.66 2.78
N LEU A 133 5.59 4.78 2.32
CA LEU A 133 4.81 5.96 1.97
C LEU A 133 3.80 5.67 0.85
N ALA A 134 4.17 4.84 -0.13
CA ALA A 134 3.26 4.43 -1.19
C ALA A 134 2.00 3.75 -0.62
N PHE A 135 2.16 2.92 0.39
CA PHE A 135 1.02 2.26 1.05
C PHE A 135 0.21 3.22 1.92
N CYS A 136 0.87 4.21 2.54
CA CYS A 136 0.15 5.28 3.25
C CYS A 136 -0.71 6.10 2.28
N PHE A 137 -0.16 6.45 1.12
CA PHE A 137 -0.91 7.15 0.07
C PHE A 137 -2.07 6.31 -0.45
N LEU A 138 -1.82 5.03 -0.69
CA LEU A 138 -2.83 4.11 -1.20
C LEU A 138 -4.01 3.98 -0.22
N SER A 139 -3.72 3.95 1.08
CA SER A 139 -4.76 3.87 2.13
C SER A 139 -5.70 5.08 2.13
N LEU A 140 -5.26 6.23 1.62
CA LEU A 140 -6.06 7.45 1.56
C LEU A 140 -6.56 7.76 0.13
N LEU A 141 -6.46 6.78 -0.78
CA LEU A 141 -6.76 7.01 -2.20
C LEU A 141 -8.23 7.34 -2.44
N GLY A 142 -9.14 6.69 -1.75
CA GLY A 142 -10.58 6.86 -1.96
C GLY A 142 -11.16 8.02 -1.15
N ASP A 143 -11.77 7.70 -0.04
CA ASP A 143 -12.55 8.60 0.80
C ASP A 143 -11.76 9.33 1.86
N SER A 144 -10.45 9.18 1.88
CA SER A 144 -9.57 9.77 2.89
C SER A 144 -9.79 9.26 4.32
N SER A 145 -10.49 8.14 4.50
CA SER A 145 -10.59 7.46 5.80
C SER A 145 -9.48 6.43 5.93
N PHE A 146 -8.89 6.36 7.11
CA PHE A 146 -7.90 5.35 7.47
C PHE A 146 -8.44 4.55 8.64
N ASP A 147 -8.66 3.26 8.43
CA ASP A 147 -9.33 2.42 9.41
C ASP A 147 -8.37 1.49 10.17
N GLU A 148 -8.93 0.81 11.17
CA GLU A 148 -8.17 -0.09 12.04
C GLU A 148 -7.52 -1.24 11.26
N ASN A 149 -8.19 -1.79 10.26
CA ASN A 149 -7.65 -2.89 9.46
C ASN A 149 -6.45 -2.43 8.63
N GLU A 150 -6.54 -1.27 8.02
CA GLU A 150 -5.44 -0.67 7.27
C GLU A 150 -4.25 -0.36 8.19
N TYR A 151 -4.50 0.10 9.40
CA TYR A 151 -3.46 0.30 10.41
C TYR A 151 -2.72 -1.00 10.71
N TYR A 152 -3.43 -2.10 10.96
CA TYR A 152 -2.81 -3.39 11.27
C TYR A 152 -2.00 -3.94 10.10
N ILE A 153 -2.41 -3.66 8.87
CA ILE A 153 -1.66 -4.07 7.68
C ILE A 153 -0.38 -3.25 7.55
N ILE A 154 -0.48 -1.92 7.61
CA ILE A 154 0.67 -1.03 7.42
C ILE A 154 1.71 -1.19 8.53
N ARG A 155 1.29 -1.42 9.77
CA ARG A 155 2.24 -1.60 10.88
C ARG A 155 3.22 -2.76 10.64
N CYS A 156 2.89 -3.71 9.77
CA CYS A 156 3.78 -4.82 9.45
C CYS A 156 5.08 -4.39 8.75
N PHE A 157 5.14 -3.18 8.21
CA PHE A 157 6.38 -2.61 7.68
C PHE A 157 7.37 -2.15 8.75
N PHE A 158 6.93 -2.04 10.01
CA PHE A 158 7.68 -1.39 11.07
C PHE A 158 8.30 -2.40 12.02
N ASN A 159 9.56 -2.18 12.36
CA ASN A 159 10.29 -3.00 13.33
C ASN A 159 10.06 -2.47 14.75
N LYS A 160 9.40 -3.26 15.57
CA LYS A 160 9.15 -2.91 16.98
C LYS A 160 10.48 -2.68 17.72
N GLY A 161 10.55 -1.54 18.43
CA GLY A 161 11.74 -1.17 19.18
C GLY A 161 12.80 -0.43 18.40
N TYR A 162 12.63 -0.34 17.07
CA TYR A 162 13.52 0.42 16.19
C TYR A 162 12.78 1.56 15.50
N ASP A 163 11.66 1.27 14.89
CA ASP A 163 10.78 2.26 14.28
C ASP A 163 9.76 2.75 15.28
N TYR A 164 9.17 3.92 15.01
CA TYR A 164 8.04 4.42 15.77
C TYR A 164 6.73 4.05 15.08
N CYS A 165 6.00 3.18 15.74
CA CYS A 165 4.65 2.79 15.34
C CYS A 165 3.83 2.57 16.61
N PRO A 166 2.72 3.32 16.83
CA PRO A 166 1.88 3.11 18.00
C PRO A 166 1.48 1.64 18.15
N ASN A 167 1.43 1.13 19.38
CA ASN A 167 1.21 -0.29 19.65
C ASN A 167 -0.20 -0.78 19.30
N ASP A 168 -1.17 0.14 19.32
CA ASP A 168 -2.56 -0.19 19.05
C ASP A 168 -3.27 0.95 18.31
N TRP A 169 -4.42 0.61 17.75
CA TRP A 169 -5.25 1.53 16.97
C TRP A 169 -5.70 2.76 17.77
N GLU A 170 -6.06 2.60 19.03
CA GLU A 170 -6.53 3.71 19.86
C GLU A 170 -5.41 4.73 20.10
N THR A 171 -4.20 4.26 20.37
CA THR A 171 -3.03 5.12 20.53
C THR A 171 -2.71 5.83 19.21
N PHE A 172 -2.76 5.11 18.08
CA PHE A 172 -2.54 5.71 16.76
C PHE A 172 -3.55 6.84 16.51
N LYS A 173 -4.83 6.60 16.74
CA LYS A 173 -5.87 7.62 16.53
C LYS A 173 -5.64 8.90 17.35
N ARG A 174 -5.19 8.74 18.58
CA ARG A 174 -4.90 9.90 19.43
C ARG A 174 -3.72 10.72 18.92
N GLU A 175 -2.69 10.04 18.44
CA GLU A 175 -1.46 10.71 18.02
C GLU A 175 -1.55 11.29 16.61
N TRP A 176 -2.38 10.70 15.76
CA TRP A 176 -2.51 11.11 14.34
C TRP A 176 -3.44 12.31 14.16
N LYS A 177 -4.14 12.74 15.16
CA LYS A 177 -5.06 13.89 15.06
C LYS A 177 -4.33 15.21 14.90
#